data_9f622aa03bbb57b97fb1f56cbc010dab
#
_entry.id   9f622aa03bbb57b97fb1f56cbc010dab
#
_cell.length_a   1.000
_cell.length_b   1.000
_cell.length_c   1.000
_cell.angle_alpha   90.00
_cell.angle_beta   90.00
_cell.angle_gamma   90.00
#
_symmetry.space_group_name_H-M   'P 1'
#
loop_
_entity.id
_entity.type
_entity.pdbx_description
1 polymer ?
#
loop_
_entity_poly.entity_id
_entity_poly.type
_entity_poly.pdbx_seq_one_letter_code
_entity_poly.pdbx_strand_id
1 'polypeptide(L)'
;EELRKDTVYRADPLTLFHSLTKAHDNTMLLESAEINSKAGTKSELLVNSAVRFSCSGRTVTAEALTGNGLNAVKAIAANSPKEAACSLSDNVLTISYPAIPSGLDEDSRLKAVSVFDCLRTAVGKISCNDHDDLILGGCFSYDLIASFEKLPEIRNSSNTCPDYCFYLPETTVHVDHISRTAEIRGFLFSGENEDAEKARI
;
A
#
# COMPACT_ATOMS: atom_id res chain seq x y z
N GLU A 1 2.21 -14.37 -7.57
CA GLU A 1 2.78 -15.52 -6.80
C GLU A 1 3.36 -14.99 -5.49
N GLU A 2 3.17 -15.74 -4.41
CA GLU A 2 3.79 -15.47 -3.11
C GLU A 2 4.91 -16.50 -2.89
N LEU A 3 6.07 -15.99 -2.50
CA LEU A 3 7.25 -16.78 -2.15
C LEU A 3 7.42 -16.72 -0.63
N ARG A 4 7.66 -17.84 0.03
CA ARG A 4 7.82 -17.92 1.49
C ARG A 4 9.08 -18.65 1.89
N LYS A 5 9.73 -18.17 2.93
CA LYS A 5 10.92 -18.79 3.50
C LYS A 5 10.98 -18.55 5.00
N ASP A 6 10.98 -19.62 5.77
CA ASP A 6 11.25 -19.55 7.21
C ASP A 6 12.63 -18.98 7.49
N THR A 7 12.71 -18.17 8.54
CA THR A 7 13.97 -17.57 8.98
C THR A 7 14.09 -17.58 10.51
N VAL A 8 15.25 -17.17 11.00
CA VAL A 8 15.53 -17.18 12.44
C VAL A 8 14.74 -16.09 13.14
N TYR A 9 13.98 -16.49 14.17
CA TYR A 9 13.28 -15.55 15.03
C TYR A 9 14.25 -14.56 15.69
N ARG A 10 13.88 -13.28 15.67
CA ARG A 10 14.57 -12.19 16.37
C ARG A 10 13.56 -11.48 17.28
N ALA A 11 13.90 -11.39 18.56
CA ALA A 11 13.00 -10.79 19.56
C ALA A 11 12.90 -9.26 19.47
N ASP A 12 13.87 -8.60 18.85
CA ASP A 12 13.93 -7.16 18.67
C ASP A 12 13.65 -6.81 17.19
N PRO A 13 12.39 -6.49 16.82
CA PRO A 13 12.01 -6.18 15.46
C PRO A 13 12.57 -4.84 14.99
N LEU A 14 12.80 -3.88 15.88
CA LEU A 14 13.35 -2.58 15.52
C LEU A 14 14.80 -2.69 15.06
N THR A 15 15.65 -3.40 15.82
CA THR A 15 17.03 -3.66 15.41
C THR A 15 17.08 -4.49 14.12
N LEU A 16 16.19 -5.49 13.99
CA LEU A 16 16.08 -6.27 12.75
C LEU A 16 15.72 -5.37 11.57
N PHE A 17 14.69 -4.52 11.72
CA PHE A 17 14.24 -3.58 10.69
C PHE A 17 15.37 -2.65 10.24
N HIS A 18 16.07 -2.02 11.16
CA HIS A 18 17.21 -1.16 10.83
C HIS A 18 18.33 -1.91 10.10
N SER A 19 18.60 -3.14 10.49
CA SER A 19 19.66 -3.94 9.85
C SER A 19 19.31 -4.32 8.41
N LEU A 20 18.04 -4.61 8.14
CA LEU A 20 17.54 -4.99 6.80
C LEU A 20 17.37 -3.79 5.88
N THR A 21 16.81 -2.71 6.38
CA THR A 21 16.48 -1.55 5.56
C THR A 21 17.62 -0.56 5.39
N LYS A 22 18.58 -0.52 6.32
CA LYS A 22 19.72 0.42 6.31
C LYS A 22 19.30 1.86 6.06
N ALA A 23 18.16 2.26 6.59
CA ALA A 23 17.51 3.55 6.37
C ALA A 23 17.11 3.84 4.90
N HIS A 24 16.83 2.79 4.11
CA HIS A 24 16.21 2.99 2.79
C HIS A 24 14.80 3.60 2.93
N ASP A 25 14.45 4.44 1.98
CA ASP A 25 13.11 5.01 1.88
C ASP A 25 12.06 3.93 1.51
N ASN A 26 10.78 4.27 1.68
CA ASN A 26 9.65 3.43 1.32
C ASN A 26 9.61 2.09 2.07
N THR A 27 10.01 2.10 3.32
CA THR A 27 9.98 0.96 4.25
C THR A 27 9.09 1.26 5.45
N MET A 28 8.60 0.24 6.14
CA MET A 28 7.70 0.42 7.28
C MET A 28 7.83 -0.73 8.28
N LEU A 29 7.75 -0.40 9.56
CA LEU A 29 7.61 -1.36 10.65
C LEU A 29 6.22 -1.18 11.29
N LEU A 30 5.43 -2.25 11.29
CA LEU A 30 4.14 -2.33 11.95
C LEU A 30 4.23 -3.33 13.10
N GLU A 31 3.82 -2.91 14.28
CA GLU A 31 3.86 -3.76 15.48
C GLU A 31 2.48 -3.85 16.12
N SER A 32 2.05 -5.07 16.43
CA SER A 32 0.86 -5.34 17.21
C SER A 32 1.26 -5.71 18.64
N ALA A 33 0.58 -5.12 19.63
CA ALA A 33 0.79 -5.44 21.02
C ALA A 33 -0.53 -5.78 21.69
N GLU A 34 -0.49 -6.70 22.69
CA GLU A 34 -1.65 -6.96 23.53
C GLU A 34 -1.91 -5.75 24.43
N ILE A 35 -3.17 -5.32 24.49
CA ILE A 35 -3.58 -4.08 25.20
C ILE A 35 -3.23 -4.13 26.69
N ASN A 36 -3.46 -5.27 27.34
CA ASN A 36 -3.30 -5.41 28.79
C ASN A 36 -1.84 -5.59 29.21
N SER A 37 -1.13 -6.50 28.56
CA SER A 37 0.27 -6.82 28.88
C SER A 37 1.26 -5.89 28.20
N LYS A 38 0.84 -5.20 27.12
CA LYS A 38 1.68 -4.44 26.18
C LYS A 38 2.82 -5.28 25.59
N ALA A 39 2.70 -6.60 25.65
CA ALA A 39 3.65 -7.50 24.98
C ALA A 39 3.42 -7.48 23.49
N GLY A 40 4.49 -7.38 22.70
CA GLY A 40 4.42 -7.51 21.25
C GLY A 40 3.87 -8.89 20.87
N THR A 41 2.91 -8.92 19.98
CA THR A 41 2.32 -10.17 19.48
C THR A 41 2.82 -10.52 18.09
N LYS A 42 2.86 -9.52 17.21
CA LYS A 42 3.33 -9.67 15.82
C LYS A 42 4.05 -8.42 15.38
N SER A 43 5.04 -8.59 14.50
CA SER A 43 5.66 -7.48 13.78
C SER A 43 5.67 -7.79 12.28
N GLU A 44 5.31 -6.80 11.47
CA GLU A 44 5.37 -6.86 10.02
C GLU A 44 6.35 -5.80 9.52
N LEU A 45 7.43 -6.24 8.89
CA LEU A 45 8.48 -5.39 8.38
C LEU A 45 8.36 -5.31 6.87
N LEU A 46 7.93 -4.17 6.31
CA LEU A 46 8.05 -3.87 4.89
C LEU A 46 9.50 -3.51 4.60
N VAL A 47 10.25 -4.43 4.03
CA VAL A 47 11.68 -4.25 3.74
C VAL A 47 11.87 -3.60 2.37
N ASN A 48 11.11 -4.07 1.37
CA ASN A 48 11.06 -3.47 0.04
C ASN A 48 9.61 -3.26 -0.37
N SER A 49 9.33 -2.11 -0.96
CA SER A 49 8.04 -1.77 -1.54
C SER A 49 8.10 -1.81 -3.06
N ALA A 50 7.11 -2.44 -3.68
CA ALA A 50 6.97 -2.50 -5.13
C ALA A 50 6.34 -1.22 -5.69
N VAL A 51 5.32 -0.68 -5.00
CA VAL A 51 4.58 0.51 -5.43
C VAL A 51 4.35 1.44 -4.25
N ARG A 52 4.50 2.74 -4.50
CA ARG A 52 4.06 3.81 -3.60
C ARG A 52 2.81 4.47 -4.14
N PHE A 53 1.75 4.52 -3.35
CA PHE A 53 0.53 5.26 -3.62
C PHE A 53 0.54 6.57 -2.86
N SER A 54 0.22 7.68 -3.53
CA SER A 54 0.10 8.99 -2.90
C SER A 54 -1.12 9.71 -3.46
N CYS A 55 -1.95 10.28 -2.59
CA CYS A 55 -3.16 11.01 -2.96
C CYS A 55 -3.03 12.49 -2.60
N SER A 56 -3.45 13.35 -3.51
CA SER A 56 -3.62 14.78 -3.26
C SER A 56 -4.91 15.26 -3.93
N GLY A 57 -5.88 15.68 -3.14
CA GLY A 57 -7.21 16.05 -3.60
C GLY A 57 -7.90 14.89 -4.32
N ARG A 58 -8.13 15.02 -5.61
CA ARG A 58 -8.77 13.99 -6.44
C ARG A 58 -7.80 13.25 -7.36
N THR A 59 -6.53 13.39 -7.13
CA THR A 59 -5.49 12.76 -7.95
C THR A 59 -4.69 11.78 -7.10
N VAL A 60 -4.55 10.57 -7.62
CA VAL A 60 -3.72 9.53 -7.05
C VAL A 60 -2.56 9.25 -7.98
N THR A 61 -1.36 9.17 -7.43
CA THR A 61 -0.19 8.66 -8.13
C THR A 61 0.18 7.28 -7.59
N ALA A 62 0.37 6.31 -8.48
CA ALA A 62 0.93 5.01 -8.15
C ALA A 62 2.29 4.90 -8.86
N GLU A 63 3.36 5.01 -8.08
CA GLU A 63 4.74 4.96 -8.57
C GLU A 63 5.31 3.57 -8.38
N ALA A 64 5.70 2.93 -9.47
CA ALA A 64 6.45 1.68 -9.42
C ALA A 64 7.88 1.95 -8.94
N LEU A 65 8.27 1.31 -7.85
CA LEU A 65 9.60 1.44 -7.26
C LEU A 65 10.56 0.35 -7.77
N THR A 66 10.00 -0.70 -8.41
CA THR A 66 10.73 -1.85 -8.97
C THR A 66 10.12 -2.27 -10.31
N GLY A 67 10.82 -3.10 -11.07
CA GLY A 67 10.29 -3.70 -12.31
C GLY A 67 9.04 -4.55 -12.04
N ASN A 68 9.07 -5.35 -10.98
CA ASN A 68 7.92 -6.10 -10.49
C ASN A 68 6.74 -5.19 -10.11
N GLY A 69 7.02 -4.04 -9.46
CA GLY A 69 6.01 -3.02 -9.15
C GLY A 69 5.38 -2.40 -10.40
N LEU A 70 6.12 -2.29 -11.50
CA LEU A 70 5.57 -1.80 -12.77
C LEU A 70 4.48 -2.74 -13.32
N ASN A 71 4.62 -4.06 -13.13
CA ASN A 71 3.58 -5.02 -13.48
C ASN A 71 2.30 -4.77 -12.67
N ALA A 72 2.42 -4.52 -11.36
CA ALA A 72 1.29 -4.17 -10.50
C ALA A 72 0.64 -2.85 -10.95
N VAL A 73 1.43 -1.82 -11.25
CA VAL A 73 0.93 -0.52 -11.73
C VAL A 73 0.18 -0.66 -13.06
N LYS A 74 0.68 -1.45 -14.01
CA LYS A 74 -0.01 -1.77 -15.28
C LYS A 74 -1.35 -2.49 -15.03
N ALA A 75 -1.38 -3.43 -14.08
CA ALA A 75 -2.60 -4.13 -13.69
C ALA A 75 -3.64 -3.19 -13.05
N ILE A 76 -3.21 -2.24 -12.21
CA ILE A 76 -4.08 -1.21 -11.63
C ILE A 76 -4.64 -0.32 -12.73
N ALA A 77 -3.81 0.15 -13.66
CA ALA A 77 -4.25 0.98 -14.77
C ALA A 77 -5.33 0.30 -15.62
N ALA A 78 -5.15 -0.99 -15.93
CA ALA A 78 -6.09 -1.78 -16.72
C ALA A 78 -7.44 -2.05 -16.02
N ASN A 79 -7.48 -1.98 -14.67
CA ASN A 79 -8.66 -2.24 -13.86
C ASN A 79 -9.22 -0.97 -13.18
N SER A 80 -8.69 0.20 -13.49
CA SER A 80 -9.20 1.48 -12.97
C SER A 80 -10.62 1.76 -13.49
N PRO A 81 -11.47 2.43 -12.69
CA PRO A 81 -12.81 2.81 -13.11
C PRO A 81 -12.78 3.65 -14.41
N LYS A 82 -13.76 3.42 -15.30
CA LYS A 82 -13.85 4.13 -16.59
C LYS A 82 -14.08 5.64 -16.44
N GLU A 83 -14.66 6.04 -15.32
CA GLU A 83 -14.94 7.43 -14.95
C GLU A 83 -13.66 8.18 -14.53
N ALA A 84 -12.61 7.48 -14.20
CA ALA A 84 -11.31 8.05 -13.83
C ALA A 84 -10.43 8.23 -15.07
N ALA A 85 -9.75 9.36 -15.15
CA ALA A 85 -8.77 9.60 -16.20
C ALA A 85 -7.41 9.05 -15.76
N CYS A 86 -6.88 8.07 -16.51
CA CYS A 86 -5.62 7.42 -16.22
C CYS A 86 -4.55 7.82 -17.23
N SER A 87 -3.34 8.10 -16.74
CA SER A 87 -2.15 8.34 -17.57
C SER A 87 -0.97 7.62 -16.94
N LEU A 88 -0.34 6.73 -17.71
CA LEU A 88 0.89 6.03 -17.31
C LEU A 88 2.05 6.63 -18.09
N SER A 89 3.05 7.17 -17.38
CA SER A 89 4.29 7.67 -17.95
C SER A 89 5.46 7.05 -17.18
N ASP A 90 6.32 6.38 -17.90
CA ASP A 90 7.43 5.62 -17.35
C ASP A 90 6.98 4.64 -16.26
N ASN A 91 7.29 4.95 -15.01
CA ASN A 91 6.94 4.13 -13.84
C ASN A 91 5.82 4.76 -12.96
N VAL A 92 5.20 5.86 -13.40
CA VAL A 92 4.18 6.58 -12.62
C VAL A 92 2.84 6.54 -13.33
N LEU A 93 1.86 5.93 -12.69
CA LEU A 93 0.44 6.00 -13.05
C LEU A 93 -0.21 7.15 -12.28
N THR A 94 -0.77 8.10 -13.02
CA THR A 94 -1.59 9.18 -12.47
C THR A 94 -3.05 8.89 -12.76
N ILE A 95 -3.89 8.89 -11.73
CA ILE A 95 -5.34 8.65 -11.82
C ILE A 95 -6.06 9.87 -11.28
N SER A 96 -6.84 10.55 -12.12
CA SER A 96 -7.67 11.68 -11.70
C SER A 96 -9.12 11.25 -11.61
N TYR A 97 -9.72 11.43 -10.45
CA TYR A 97 -11.09 11.03 -10.15
C TYR A 97 -12.08 12.19 -10.34
N PRO A 98 -13.31 11.94 -10.80
CA PRO A 98 -14.32 12.97 -10.91
C PRO A 98 -14.72 13.50 -9.53
N ALA A 99 -15.33 14.69 -9.50
CA ALA A 99 -16.00 15.15 -8.29
C ALA A 99 -17.23 14.28 -8.01
N ILE A 100 -17.45 13.94 -6.74
CA ILE A 100 -18.68 13.25 -6.34
C ILE A 100 -19.87 14.20 -6.59
N PRO A 101 -20.90 13.79 -7.35
CA PRO A 101 -22.03 14.64 -7.64
C PRO A 101 -22.74 15.09 -6.35
N SER A 102 -23.15 16.37 -6.32
CA SER A 102 -23.96 16.90 -5.23
C SER A 102 -25.40 16.34 -5.30
N GLY A 103 -25.97 16.03 -4.14
CA GLY A 103 -27.38 15.58 -4.06
C GLY A 103 -27.57 14.07 -4.10
N LEU A 104 -26.50 13.28 -4.07
CA LEU A 104 -26.60 11.84 -3.84
C LEU A 104 -27.04 11.56 -2.40
N ASP A 105 -27.84 10.51 -2.23
CA ASP A 105 -28.07 9.92 -0.91
C ASP A 105 -26.75 9.32 -0.36
N GLU A 106 -26.72 9.04 0.93
CA GLU A 106 -25.51 8.59 1.61
C GLU A 106 -24.95 7.27 1.04
N ASP A 107 -25.83 6.31 0.75
CA ASP A 107 -25.43 5.02 0.19
C ASP A 107 -24.83 5.15 -1.20
N SER A 108 -25.44 6.00 -2.05
CA SER A 108 -24.94 6.28 -3.39
C SER A 108 -23.62 7.05 -3.35
N ARG A 109 -23.46 7.97 -2.39
CA ARG A 109 -22.23 8.72 -2.18
C ARG A 109 -21.07 7.80 -1.75
N LEU A 110 -21.32 6.84 -0.85
CA LEU A 110 -20.30 5.86 -0.42
C LEU A 110 -19.86 4.89 -1.54
N LYS A 111 -20.74 4.66 -2.52
CA LYS A 111 -20.47 3.80 -3.69
C LYS A 111 -19.91 4.57 -4.88
N ALA A 112 -19.90 5.90 -4.84
CA ALA A 112 -19.39 6.73 -5.91
C ALA A 112 -17.88 6.50 -6.12
N VAL A 113 -17.47 6.58 -7.40
CA VAL A 113 -16.06 6.45 -7.78
C VAL A 113 -15.24 7.54 -7.11
N SER A 114 -14.16 7.15 -6.44
CA SER A 114 -13.37 8.05 -5.59
C SER A 114 -11.89 7.65 -5.55
N VAL A 115 -11.08 8.45 -4.89
CA VAL A 115 -9.63 8.20 -4.71
C VAL A 115 -9.31 6.88 -4.01
N PHE A 116 -10.28 6.28 -3.30
CA PHE A 116 -10.11 4.96 -2.69
C PHE A 116 -10.16 3.81 -3.69
N ASP A 117 -10.71 4.03 -4.88
CA ASP A 117 -10.82 2.94 -5.86
C ASP A 117 -9.46 2.49 -6.37
N CYS A 118 -8.43 3.34 -6.33
CA CYS A 118 -7.06 2.92 -6.58
C CYS A 118 -6.61 1.86 -5.57
N LEU A 119 -6.81 2.12 -4.28
CA LEU A 119 -6.44 1.18 -3.21
C LEU A 119 -7.31 -0.09 -3.25
N ARG A 120 -8.64 0.06 -3.49
CA ARG A 120 -9.56 -1.08 -3.67
C ARG A 120 -9.14 -1.95 -4.85
N THR A 121 -8.72 -1.34 -5.96
CA THR A 121 -8.23 -2.06 -7.15
C THR A 121 -6.92 -2.77 -6.81
N ALA A 122 -6.00 -2.12 -6.10
CA ALA A 122 -4.76 -2.75 -5.66
C ALA A 122 -5.03 -3.99 -4.77
N VAL A 123 -5.88 -3.85 -3.75
CA VAL A 123 -6.22 -4.97 -2.86
C VAL A 123 -7.04 -6.05 -3.57
N GLY A 124 -8.03 -5.68 -4.38
CA GLY A 124 -8.98 -6.63 -4.98
C GLY A 124 -8.49 -7.33 -6.25
N LYS A 125 -7.48 -6.77 -6.94
CA LYS A 125 -6.97 -7.31 -8.23
C LYS A 125 -5.54 -7.82 -8.17
N ILE A 126 -4.80 -7.46 -7.15
CA ILE A 126 -3.42 -7.91 -6.93
C ILE A 126 -3.38 -8.96 -5.80
N SER A 127 -4.50 -9.64 -5.53
CA SER A 127 -4.53 -10.71 -4.53
C SER A 127 -3.76 -11.93 -5.03
N CYS A 128 -3.05 -12.58 -4.14
CA CYS A 128 -2.49 -13.90 -4.39
C CYS A 128 -3.57 -14.96 -4.16
N ASN A 129 -3.74 -15.89 -5.11
CA ASN A 129 -4.90 -16.81 -5.16
C ASN A 129 -5.05 -17.74 -3.95
N ASP A 130 -4.04 -17.91 -3.11
CA ASP A 130 -4.06 -18.91 -2.03
C ASP A 130 -3.77 -18.33 -0.62
N HIS A 131 -3.42 -17.05 -0.49
CA HIS A 131 -3.07 -16.45 0.80
C HIS A 131 -3.45 -14.97 0.86
N ASP A 132 -4.16 -14.58 1.91
CA ASP A 132 -4.59 -13.20 2.18
C ASP A 132 -3.52 -12.36 2.92
N ASP A 133 -2.24 -12.69 2.74
CA ASP A 133 -1.15 -12.06 3.49
C ASP A 133 -0.58 -10.78 2.82
N LEU A 134 -1.05 -10.46 1.61
CA LEU A 134 -0.69 -9.22 0.96
C LEU A 134 -1.44 -8.04 1.58
N ILE A 135 -0.72 -7.19 2.27
CA ILE A 135 -1.28 -6.00 2.92
C ILE A 135 -0.79 -4.72 2.24
N LEU A 136 -1.59 -3.67 2.27
CA LEU A 136 -1.11 -2.32 2.00
C LEU A 136 -0.72 -1.67 3.32
N GLY A 137 0.56 -1.30 3.48
CA GLY A 137 1.05 -0.54 4.63
C GLY A 137 1.01 0.95 4.36
N GLY A 138 0.47 1.76 5.28
CA GLY A 138 0.42 3.20 5.07
C GLY A 138 -0.47 3.94 6.05
N CYS A 139 -0.77 5.19 5.73
CA CYS A 139 -1.64 6.03 6.56
C CYS A 139 -2.51 6.96 5.72
N PHE A 140 -3.64 7.33 6.30
CA PHE A 140 -4.48 8.42 5.85
C PHE A 140 -4.16 9.67 6.66
N SER A 141 -4.11 10.83 6.01
CA SER A 141 -4.02 12.10 6.73
C SER A 141 -5.38 12.46 7.32
N TYR A 142 -5.36 13.27 8.37
CA TYR A 142 -6.58 13.80 8.96
C TYR A 142 -7.38 14.66 7.97
N ASP A 143 -6.69 15.38 7.10
CA ASP A 143 -7.29 16.32 6.13
C ASP A 143 -8.03 15.60 4.99
N LEU A 144 -7.85 14.28 4.84
CA LEU A 144 -8.58 13.48 3.87
C LEU A 144 -10.12 13.60 4.03
N ILE A 145 -10.60 13.88 5.23
CA ILE A 145 -12.03 14.10 5.50
C ILE A 145 -12.63 15.19 4.59
N ALA A 146 -11.84 16.19 4.21
CA ALA A 146 -12.27 17.25 3.30
C ALA A 146 -12.61 16.75 1.88
N SER A 147 -12.16 15.55 1.53
CA SER A 147 -12.50 14.89 0.25
C SER A 147 -13.93 14.33 0.23
N PHE A 148 -14.55 14.13 1.40
CA PHE A 148 -15.88 13.50 1.54
C PHE A 148 -16.91 14.40 2.18
N GLU A 149 -16.49 15.22 3.14
CA GLU A 149 -17.37 16.09 3.88
C GLU A 149 -17.19 17.56 3.45
N LYS A 150 -18.31 18.25 3.32
CA LYS A 150 -18.29 19.69 3.10
C LYS A 150 -17.95 20.40 4.41
N LEU A 151 -16.66 20.68 4.58
CA LEU A 151 -16.20 21.45 5.75
C LEU A 151 -16.44 22.95 5.52
N PRO A 152 -16.76 23.72 6.61
CA PRO A 152 -16.83 25.16 6.55
C PRO A 152 -15.48 25.73 6.30
N GLU A 153 -14.97 26.47 5.68
CA GLU A 153 -13.64 27.11 5.49
C GLU A 153 -12.43 26.19 5.74
N ILE A 154 -11.89 25.65 4.67
CA ILE A 154 -10.58 25.03 4.69
C ILE A 154 -9.53 26.13 4.53
N ARG A 155 -8.70 26.33 5.56
CA ARG A 155 -7.56 27.23 5.46
C ARG A 155 -6.48 26.61 4.58
N ASN A 156 -5.93 27.38 3.65
CA ASN A 156 -4.74 26.95 2.93
C ASN A 156 -3.61 26.73 3.95
N SER A 157 -3.17 25.51 4.07
CA SER A 157 -2.06 25.12 4.93
C SER A 157 -0.76 25.12 4.12
N SER A 158 0.36 25.38 4.79
CA SER A 158 1.69 25.10 4.25
C SER A 158 2.05 23.62 4.31
N ASN A 159 1.14 22.77 4.83
CA ASN A 159 1.31 21.32 4.88
C ASN A 159 1.30 20.75 3.46
N THR A 160 2.37 20.07 3.10
CA THR A 160 2.54 19.37 1.81
C THR A 160 2.35 17.88 1.91
N CYS A 161 1.92 17.36 3.08
CA CYS A 161 1.64 15.93 3.24
C CYS A 161 0.49 15.51 2.31
N PRO A 162 0.60 14.35 1.67
CA PRO A 162 -0.49 13.81 0.87
C PRO A 162 -1.69 13.45 1.76
N ASP A 163 -2.88 13.40 1.17
CA ASP A 163 -4.11 12.98 1.84
C ASP A 163 -4.06 11.51 2.28
N TYR A 164 -3.32 10.69 1.56
CA TYR A 164 -2.85 9.39 2.01
C TYR A 164 -1.54 9.00 1.33
N CYS A 165 -0.78 8.13 2.00
CA CYS A 165 0.39 7.46 1.44
C CYS A 165 0.36 5.99 1.86
N PHE A 166 0.40 5.08 0.87
CA PHE A 166 0.41 3.63 1.07
C PHE A 166 1.49 2.97 0.23
N TYR A 167 1.95 1.83 0.70
CA TYR A 167 2.93 1.01 0.01
C TYR A 167 2.38 -0.39 -0.25
N LEU A 168 2.55 -0.87 -1.48
CA LEU A 168 2.38 -2.27 -1.85
C LEU A 168 3.73 -2.97 -1.62
N PRO A 169 3.82 -3.94 -0.72
CA PRO A 169 5.07 -4.61 -0.43
C PRO A 169 5.54 -5.46 -1.60
N GLU A 170 6.84 -5.61 -1.71
CA GLU A 170 7.49 -6.61 -2.54
C GLU A 170 8.15 -7.68 -1.67
N THR A 171 8.78 -7.26 -0.57
CA THR A 171 9.37 -8.17 0.41
C THR A 171 8.99 -7.72 1.80
N THR A 172 8.44 -8.64 2.59
CA THR A 172 8.17 -8.42 4.01
C THR A 172 8.86 -9.46 4.87
N VAL A 173 9.00 -9.14 6.17
CA VAL A 173 9.36 -10.10 7.20
C VAL A 173 8.26 -10.10 8.24
N HIS A 174 7.59 -11.23 8.37
CA HIS A 174 6.59 -11.47 9.40
C HIS A 174 7.25 -12.10 10.63
N VAL A 175 7.02 -11.55 11.81
CA VAL A 175 7.52 -12.08 13.09
C VAL A 175 6.33 -12.33 14.02
N ASP A 176 6.17 -13.56 14.46
CA ASP A 176 5.21 -13.94 15.50
C ASP A 176 5.96 -14.13 16.82
N HIS A 177 5.69 -13.24 17.78
CA HIS A 177 6.38 -13.23 19.06
C HIS A 177 5.82 -14.26 20.05
N ILE A 178 4.59 -14.74 19.80
CA ILE A 178 3.95 -15.77 20.64
C ILE A 178 4.54 -17.14 20.31
N SER A 179 4.54 -17.50 19.03
CA SER A 179 5.11 -18.76 18.55
C SER A 179 6.63 -18.72 18.42
N ARG A 180 7.24 -17.54 18.44
CA ARG A 180 8.67 -17.29 18.21
C ARG A 180 9.13 -17.80 16.84
N THR A 181 8.34 -17.50 15.83
CA THR A 181 8.64 -17.82 14.44
C THR A 181 8.84 -16.55 13.62
N ALA A 182 9.58 -16.66 12.54
CA ALA A 182 9.73 -15.58 11.57
C ALA A 182 9.76 -16.15 10.15
N GLU A 183 9.16 -15.40 9.23
CA GLU A 183 9.01 -15.77 7.83
C GLU A 183 9.32 -14.58 6.93
N ILE A 184 10.09 -14.80 5.88
CA ILE A 184 10.28 -13.84 4.79
C ILE A 184 9.25 -14.16 3.72
N ARG A 185 8.54 -13.13 3.23
CA ARG A 185 7.55 -13.23 2.17
C ARG A 185 7.95 -12.32 1.02
N GLY A 186 7.94 -12.87 -0.19
CA GLY A 186 8.14 -12.14 -1.44
C GLY A 186 6.87 -12.19 -2.27
N PHE A 187 6.50 -11.07 -2.88
CA PHE A 187 5.30 -10.94 -3.70
C PHE A 187 5.68 -10.66 -5.15
N LEU A 188 5.44 -11.61 -6.02
CA LEU A 188 5.68 -11.50 -7.46
C LEU A 188 4.37 -11.16 -8.18
N PHE A 189 4.36 -10.05 -8.91
CA PHE A 189 3.23 -9.61 -9.71
C PHE A 189 3.41 -10.05 -11.15
N SER A 190 2.41 -10.78 -11.69
CA SER A 190 2.47 -11.32 -13.04
C SER A 190 2.60 -10.22 -14.10
N GLY A 191 3.48 -10.44 -15.06
CA GLY A 191 3.72 -9.48 -16.14
C GLY A 191 5.03 -9.73 -16.87
N GLU A 192 5.69 -8.65 -17.27
CA GLU A 192 6.96 -8.72 -18.00
C GLU A 192 8.12 -9.13 -17.07
N ASN A 193 9.08 -9.89 -17.58
CA ASN A 193 10.31 -10.31 -16.90
C ASN A 193 10.10 -11.08 -15.59
N GLU A 194 9.01 -11.83 -15.46
CA GLU A 194 8.60 -12.53 -14.24
C GLU A 194 9.72 -13.41 -13.66
N ASP A 195 10.41 -14.20 -14.48
CA ASP A 195 11.51 -15.07 -14.03
C ASP A 195 12.69 -14.28 -13.45
N ALA A 196 13.05 -13.15 -14.07
CA ALA A 196 14.12 -12.29 -13.58
C ALA A 196 13.74 -11.60 -12.26
N GLU A 197 12.50 -11.14 -12.13
CA GLU A 197 11.99 -10.54 -10.90
C GLU A 197 11.90 -11.59 -9.78
N LYS A 198 11.45 -12.81 -10.08
CA LYS A 198 11.42 -13.92 -9.13
C LYS A 198 12.81 -14.28 -8.59
N ALA A 199 13.83 -14.22 -9.43
CA ALA A 199 15.20 -14.49 -9.02
C ALA A 199 15.81 -13.36 -8.15
N ARG A 200 15.26 -12.14 -8.25
CA ARG A 200 15.72 -10.96 -7.51
C ARG A 200 15.06 -10.86 -6.12
N ILE A 201 13.79 -11.25 -5.98
CA ILE A 201 13.02 -11.23 -4.74
C ILE A 201 13.53 -12.31 -3.78
#